data_470f812d8aea81f335b2c439e396ea9e
#
_entry.id   470f812d8aea81f335b2c439e396ea9e
#
_cell.length_a   1.000
_cell.length_b   1.000
_cell.length_c   1.000
_cell.angle_alpha   90.00
_cell.angle_beta   90.00
_cell.angle_gamma   90.00
#
_symmetry.space_group_name_H-M   'P 1'
#
loop_
_entity.id
_entity.type
_entity.pdbx_description
1 polymer ?
#
loop_
_entity_poly.entity_id
_entity_poly.type
_entity_poly.pdbx_seq_one_letter_code
_entity_poly.pdbx_strand_id
1 'polypeptide(L)'
;MKRKILFTAASILLFLLSLIGCSSVKTTTDDGRQIVKVALSAEVNPPFLATNDRNEPIGYNIDYLNEVEKRLPHIHFDYIFGEEESNLIGIGAGKFEMAANWFFSNPEREKRFLYPKVPYGYSMTGLIVNESEQDIQSLEDMTSKKLAPVSPSGGLRSILNQYNEENDPKIPLTTIESPSNELNLKRVESGRSDAAFMNISTFDTIQKHLHLKVKVGGIVSKEPIYLVLQPSQKKLASQLDRVTQEMIEDGTLPDLAKKWFGVDFFQDIDYISEQGYQYEERKETP
;
A
#
# COMPACT_ATOMS: atom_id res chain seq x y z
N MET A 1 -40.16 53.43 22.75
CA MET A 1 -39.00 52.56 23.06
C MET A 1 -39.34 51.09 23.22
N LYS A 2 -40.49 50.67 23.75
CA LYS A 2 -40.84 49.24 23.95
C LYS A 2 -41.06 48.41 22.64
N ARG A 3 -41.44 49.02 21.53
CA ARG A 3 -41.65 48.29 20.22
C ARG A 3 -40.36 47.94 19.48
N LYS A 4 -39.26 48.68 19.65
CA LYS A 4 -37.98 48.39 18.99
C LYS A 4 -37.23 47.23 19.67
N ILE A 5 -37.43 47.01 20.94
CA ILE A 5 -36.78 45.92 21.73
C ILE A 5 -37.42 44.55 21.38
N LEU A 6 -38.71 44.50 21.03
CA LEU A 6 -39.37 43.24 20.63
C LEU A 6 -38.90 42.75 19.25
N PHE A 7 -38.59 43.66 18.30
CA PHE A 7 -38.12 43.27 16.96
C PHE A 7 -36.66 42.74 17.00
N THR A 8 -35.81 43.30 17.85
CA THR A 8 -34.43 42.80 18.02
C THR A 8 -34.37 41.44 18.72
N ALA A 9 -35.24 41.18 19.69
CA ALA A 9 -35.31 39.89 20.37
C ALA A 9 -35.82 38.76 19.44
N ALA A 10 -36.82 39.06 18.59
CA ALA A 10 -37.33 38.09 17.60
C ALA A 10 -36.30 37.76 16.51
N SER A 11 -35.50 38.76 16.05
CA SER A 11 -34.42 38.50 15.07
C SER A 11 -33.26 37.68 15.60
N ILE A 12 -32.88 37.84 16.88
CA ILE A 12 -31.83 37.04 17.53
C ILE A 12 -32.31 35.59 17.77
N LEU A 13 -33.59 35.39 18.09
CA LEU A 13 -34.15 34.04 18.27
C LEU A 13 -34.26 33.29 16.94
N LEU A 14 -34.55 33.97 15.80
CA LEU A 14 -34.56 33.35 14.48
C LEU A 14 -33.14 32.98 13.97
N PHE A 15 -32.11 33.74 14.37
CA PHE A 15 -30.74 33.49 14.00
C PHE A 15 -30.12 32.32 14.81
N LEU A 16 -30.61 32.06 16.03
CA LEU A 16 -30.20 30.91 16.86
C LEU A 16 -30.85 29.60 16.39
N LEU A 17 -31.97 29.63 15.72
CA LEU A 17 -32.61 28.41 15.18
C LEU A 17 -32.03 27.95 13.83
N SER A 18 -31.22 28.76 13.14
CA SER A 18 -30.56 28.39 11.88
C SER A 18 -29.21 27.66 12.07
N LEU A 19 -28.75 27.49 13.30
CA LEU A 19 -27.48 26.79 13.64
C LEU A 19 -27.66 25.31 13.99
N ILE A 20 -28.87 24.76 13.97
CA ILE A 20 -29.13 23.32 14.23
C ILE A 20 -29.33 22.58 12.91
N GLY A 21 -28.49 22.86 11.95
CA GLY A 21 -28.34 22.07 10.73
C GLY A 21 -27.10 21.17 10.83
N CYS A 22 -26.86 20.52 12.00
CA CYS A 22 -25.97 19.38 12.04
C CYS A 22 -26.62 18.25 11.24
N SER A 23 -26.24 18.08 9.97
CA SER A 23 -26.42 16.80 9.29
C SER A 23 -25.79 15.76 10.20
N SER A 24 -26.58 14.97 10.90
CA SER A 24 -26.08 13.82 11.65
C SER A 24 -25.42 12.90 10.63
N VAL A 25 -24.08 12.88 10.61
CA VAL A 25 -23.33 11.90 9.82
C VAL A 25 -23.82 10.54 10.29
N LYS A 26 -24.42 9.76 9.39
CA LYS A 26 -24.91 8.42 9.69
C LYS A 26 -23.72 7.56 10.12
N THR A 27 -23.65 7.14 11.37
CA THR A 27 -22.54 6.36 11.95
C THR A 27 -22.84 4.87 12.00
N THR A 28 -24.08 4.48 11.62
CA THR A 28 -24.53 3.10 11.54
C THR A 28 -25.33 2.88 10.27
N THR A 29 -25.28 1.67 9.75
CA THR A 29 -26.14 1.17 8.66
C THR A 29 -27.57 0.96 9.17
N ASP A 30 -28.52 0.70 8.25
CA ASP A 30 -29.94 0.44 8.62
C ASP A 30 -30.11 -0.88 9.39
N ASP A 31 -29.20 -1.85 9.22
CA ASP A 31 -29.12 -3.10 9.97
C ASP A 31 -28.31 -2.99 11.29
N GLY A 32 -27.88 -1.77 11.67
CA GLY A 32 -27.24 -1.47 12.94
C GLY A 32 -25.73 -1.70 13.00
N ARG A 33 -25.07 -2.01 11.87
CA ARG A 33 -23.59 -2.13 11.83
C ARG A 33 -22.92 -0.76 11.93
N GLN A 34 -21.80 -0.71 12.63
CA GLN A 34 -20.96 0.48 12.71
C GLN A 34 -20.36 0.79 11.34
N ILE A 35 -20.55 1.98 10.81
CA ILE A 35 -19.88 2.44 9.59
C ILE A 35 -18.47 2.88 9.94
N VAL A 36 -17.48 2.34 9.23
CA VAL A 36 -16.07 2.73 9.27
C VAL A 36 -15.69 3.25 7.88
N LYS A 37 -15.41 4.54 7.79
CA LYS A 37 -14.99 5.17 6.55
C LYS A 37 -13.54 4.84 6.25
N VAL A 38 -13.31 4.19 5.12
CA VAL A 38 -11.98 3.77 4.65
C VAL A 38 -11.57 4.61 3.46
N ALA A 39 -10.52 5.40 3.63
CA ALA A 39 -9.95 6.16 2.52
C ALA A 39 -9.06 5.23 1.66
N LEU A 40 -9.31 5.23 0.37
CA LEU A 40 -8.57 4.49 -0.66
C LEU A 40 -8.02 5.47 -1.70
N SER A 41 -7.00 5.08 -2.46
CA SER A 41 -6.51 5.87 -3.58
C SER A 41 -7.59 6.04 -4.65
N ALA A 42 -7.69 7.24 -5.24
CA ALA A 42 -8.49 7.46 -6.45
C ALA A 42 -7.79 6.92 -7.70
N GLU A 43 -6.49 6.67 -7.63
CA GLU A 43 -5.73 6.10 -8.72
C GLU A 43 -5.78 4.57 -8.69
N VAL A 44 -6.06 4.00 -9.85
CA VAL A 44 -5.99 2.55 -10.08
C VAL A 44 -4.53 2.11 -10.04
N ASN A 45 -4.21 1.20 -9.14
CA ASN A 45 -2.86 0.67 -8.95
C ASN A 45 -2.92 -0.86 -8.70
N PRO A 46 -3.08 -1.68 -9.76
CA PRO A 46 -3.05 -3.13 -9.62
C PRO A 46 -1.67 -3.62 -9.13
N PRO A 47 -1.63 -4.66 -8.30
CA PRO A 47 -2.70 -5.52 -7.83
C PRO A 47 -3.41 -5.01 -6.56
N PHE A 48 -3.06 -3.82 -6.07
CA PHE A 48 -3.56 -3.29 -4.80
C PHE A 48 -5.01 -2.82 -4.87
N LEU A 49 -5.32 -2.06 -5.93
CA LEU A 49 -6.64 -1.51 -6.22
C LEU A 49 -6.83 -1.43 -7.73
N ALA A 50 -7.94 -1.93 -8.22
CA ALA A 50 -8.39 -1.87 -9.60
C ALA A 50 -9.91 -1.72 -9.66
N THR A 51 -10.49 -1.68 -10.84
CA THR A 51 -11.93 -1.77 -11.07
C THR A 51 -12.24 -2.91 -12.02
N ASN A 52 -13.35 -3.59 -11.81
CA ASN A 52 -13.87 -4.58 -12.73
C ASN A 52 -14.71 -3.93 -13.86
N ASP A 53 -15.24 -4.74 -14.79
CA ASP A 53 -16.06 -4.27 -15.92
C ASP A 53 -17.36 -3.54 -15.49
N ARG A 54 -17.80 -3.73 -14.26
CA ARG A 54 -18.95 -3.03 -13.66
C ARG A 54 -18.57 -1.78 -12.88
N ASN A 55 -17.28 -1.38 -12.99
CA ASN A 55 -16.72 -0.24 -12.27
C ASN A 55 -16.75 -0.39 -10.74
N GLU A 56 -16.79 -1.65 -10.23
CA GLU A 56 -16.70 -1.95 -8.81
C GLU A 56 -15.22 -2.08 -8.39
N PRO A 57 -14.84 -1.60 -7.20
CA PRO A 57 -13.45 -1.71 -6.75
C PRO A 57 -13.10 -3.18 -6.46
N ILE A 58 -11.93 -3.59 -6.94
CA ILE A 58 -11.33 -4.90 -6.71
C ILE A 58 -9.85 -4.73 -6.37
N GLY A 59 -9.18 -5.78 -5.95
CA GLY A 59 -7.76 -5.76 -5.63
C GLY A 59 -7.49 -6.33 -4.24
N TYR A 60 -6.21 -6.46 -3.91
CA TYR A 60 -5.81 -7.02 -2.63
C TYR A 60 -6.41 -6.28 -1.43
N ASN A 61 -6.39 -4.93 -1.46
CA ASN A 61 -6.94 -4.11 -0.38
C ASN A 61 -8.45 -4.37 -0.18
N ILE A 62 -9.20 -4.49 -1.27
CA ILE A 62 -10.64 -4.74 -1.22
C ILE A 62 -10.93 -6.14 -0.70
N ASP A 63 -10.23 -7.16 -1.21
CA ASP A 63 -10.42 -8.54 -0.76
C ASP A 63 -10.05 -8.70 0.72
N TYR A 64 -8.95 -8.08 1.17
CA TYR A 64 -8.60 -8.04 2.60
C TYR A 64 -9.71 -7.42 3.45
N LEU A 65 -10.22 -6.25 3.07
CA LEU A 65 -11.27 -5.56 3.81
C LEU A 65 -12.58 -6.36 3.83
N ASN A 66 -12.93 -7.03 2.72
CA ASN A 66 -14.09 -7.92 2.66
C ASN A 66 -13.95 -9.11 3.62
N GLU A 67 -12.75 -9.69 3.72
CA GLU A 67 -12.49 -10.79 4.68
C GLU A 67 -12.54 -10.28 6.13
N VAL A 68 -12.06 -9.07 6.41
CA VAL A 68 -12.20 -8.43 7.73
C VAL A 68 -13.68 -8.22 8.07
N GLU A 69 -14.49 -7.70 7.14
CA GLU A 69 -15.93 -7.45 7.36
C GLU A 69 -16.69 -8.76 7.67
N LYS A 70 -16.35 -9.87 7.01
CA LYS A 70 -16.92 -11.20 7.32
C LYS A 70 -16.62 -11.64 8.76
N ARG A 71 -15.42 -11.34 9.28
CA ARG A 71 -14.97 -11.71 10.64
C ARG A 71 -15.41 -10.72 11.71
N LEU A 72 -15.77 -9.49 11.31
CA LEU A 72 -16.29 -8.42 12.17
C LEU A 72 -17.69 -7.99 11.70
N PRO A 73 -18.72 -8.87 11.83
CA PRO A 73 -20.04 -8.64 11.22
C PRO A 73 -20.79 -7.41 11.79
N HIS A 74 -20.30 -6.81 12.85
CA HIS A 74 -20.84 -5.57 13.42
C HIS A 74 -20.24 -4.30 12.78
N ILE A 75 -19.29 -4.43 11.83
CA ILE A 75 -18.65 -3.34 11.08
C ILE A 75 -19.12 -3.39 9.63
N HIS A 76 -19.23 -2.21 9.02
CA HIS A 76 -19.40 -2.02 7.59
C HIS A 76 -18.38 -0.98 7.10
N PHE A 77 -17.60 -1.33 6.06
CA PHE A 77 -16.65 -0.43 5.45
C PHE A 77 -17.32 0.41 4.36
N ASP A 78 -17.24 1.74 4.52
CA ASP A 78 -17.67 2.72 3.53
C ASP A 78 -16.43 3.29 2.82
N TYR A 79 -16.26 2.98 1.53
CA TYR A 79 -15.06 3.31 0.76
C TYR A 79 -15.15 4.73 0.19
N ILE A 80 -14.12 5.53 0.47
CA ILE A 80 -14.00 6.91 0.00
C ILE A 80 -12.71 7.05 -0.79
N PHE A 81 -12.83 7.39 -2.07
CA PHE A 81 -11.70 7.50 -2.98
C PHE A 81 -11.18 8.93 -3.03
N GLY A 82 -9.87 9.12 -2.90
CA GLY A 82 -9.21 10.42 -2.92
C GLY A 82 -7.69 10.29 -3.12
N GLU A 83 -7.04 11.43 -3.32
CA GLU A 83 -5.59 11.52 -3.38
C GLU A 83 -4.97 11.07 -2.05
N GLU A 84 -3.84 10.34 -2.09
CA GLU A 84 -3.21 9.74 -0.91
C GLU A 84 -2.91 10.76 0.19
N GLU A 85 -2.31 11.90 -0.16
CA GLU A 85 -1.97 12.94 0.81
C GLU A 85 -3.22 13.57 1.42
N SER A 86 -4.25 13.82 0.62
CA SER A 86 -5.54 14.32 1.08
C SER A 86 -6.24 13.32 2.02
N ASN A 87 -6.11 12.04 1.75
CA ASN A 87 -6.61 10.95 2.58
C ASN A 87 -5.92 10.95 3.96
N LEU A 88 -4.58 11.05 4.00
CA LEU A 88 -3.82 11.14 5.26
C LEU A 88 -4.16 12.40 6.07
N ILE A 89 -4.35 13.54 5.42
CA ILE A 89 -4.84 14.76 6.07
C ILE A 89 -6.23 14.52 6.66
N GLY A 90 -7.12 13.87 5.90
CA GLY A 90 -8.47 13.52 6.36
C GLY A 90 -8.49 12.60 7.58
N ILE A 91 -7.60 11.61 7.67
CA ILE A 91 -7.40 10.77 8.86
C ILE A 91 -6.99 11.65 10.05
N GLY A 92 -5.98 12.50 9.89
CA GLY A 92 -5.52 13.40 10.95
C GLY A 92 -6.60 14.38 11.44
N ALA A 93 -7.50 14.80 10.55
CA ALA A 93 -8.63 15.68 10.85
C ALA A 93 -9.87 14.93 11.39
N GLY A 94 -9.84 13.60 11.48
CA GLY A 94 -10.98 12.78 11.91
C GLY A 94 -12.13 12.67 10.92
N LYS A 95 -11.87 12.92 9.63
CA LYS A 95 -12.86 12.79 8.55
C LYS A 95 -13.06 11.32 8.16
N PHE A 96 -12.03 10.52 8.28
CA PHE A 96 -12.00 9.07 8.02
C PHE A 96 -11.46 8.34 9.25
N GLU A 97 -11.94 7.13 9.51
CA GLU A 97 -11.45 6.28 10.59
C GLU A 97 -10.12 5.61 10.22
N MET A 98 -9.95 5.25 8.94
CA MET A 98 -8.74 4.58 8.46
C MET A 98 -8.50 4.81 6.96
N ALA A 99 -7.28 4.43 6.52
CA ALA A 99 -6.92 4.31 5.11
C ALA A 99 -6.24 2.96 4.85
N ALA A 100 -6.49 2.40 3.65
CA ALA A 100 -5.90 1.17 3.16
C ALA A 100 -5.29 1.42 1.76
N ASN A 101 -4.02 1.81 1.73
CA ASN A 101 -3.34 2.20 0.49
C ASN A 101 -1.86 1.79 0.47
N TRP A 102 -1.55 0.60 1.01
CA TRP A 102 -0.22 0.02 1.00
C TRP A 102 0.85 0.89 1.68
N PHE A 103 0.55 1.36 2.90
CA PHE A 103 1.42 2.28 3.62
C PHE A 103 2.57 1.58 4.35
N PHE A 104 3.77 2.13 4.21
CA PHE A 104 4.87 1.87 5.14
C PHE A 104 4.69 2.67 6.43
N SER A 105 5.08 2.07 7.54
CA SER A 105 5.28 2.79 8.80
C SER A 105 6.65 3.49 8.81
N ASN A 106 6.73 4.64 9.44
CA ASN A 106 7.97 5.32 9.78
C ASN A 106 7.78 6.20 11.02
N PRO A 107 8.88 6.60 11.73
CA PRO A 107 8.78 7.36 12.97
C PRO A 107 8.01 8.68 12.89
N GLU A 108 8.01 9.36 11.74
CA GLU A 108 7.26 10.60 11.55
C GLU A 108 5.75 10.37 11.41
N ARG A 109 5.38 9.32 10.68
CA ARG A 109 3.97 8.92 10.51
C ARG A 109 3.39 8.35 11.81
N GLU A 110 4.18 7.59 12.59
CA GLU A 110 3.75 7.01 13.88
C GLU A 110 3.44 8.06 14.95
N LYS A 111 4.03 9.25 14.87
CA LYS A 111 3.67 10.37 15.74
C LYS A 111 2.27 10.94 15.48
N ARG A 112 1.77 10.75 14.26
CA ARG A 112 0.54 11.36 13.75
C ARG A 112 -0.62 10.39 13.63
N PHE A 113 -0.34 9.12 13.40
CA PHE A 113 -1.31 8.08 13.06
C PHE A 113 -1.14 6.86 13.96
N LEU A 114 -2.19 6.07 14.07
CA LEU A 114 -2.16 4.76 14.69
C LEU A 114 -2.00 3.69 13.63
N TYR A 115 -1.11 2.74 13.87
CA TYR A 115 -0.89 1.55 13.04
C TYR A 115 -1.31 0.30 13.81
N PRO A 116 -2.03 -0.65 13.19
CA PRO A 116 -2.11 -2.01 13.71
C PRO A 116 -0.71 -2.60 13.87
N LYS A 117 -0.55 -3.54 14.77
CA LYS A 117 0.74 -4.22 15.02
C LYS A 117 1.04 -5.30 13.99
N VAL A 118 -0.02 -5.93 13.48
CA VAL A 118 0.06 -7.02 12.51
C VAL A 118 -0.02 -6.41 11.11
N PRO A 119 1.02 -6.56 10.27
CA PRO A 119 0.96 -6.11 8.89
C PRO A 119 -0.04 -6.94 8.10
N TYR A 120 -0.81 -6.28 7.22
CA TYR A 120 -1.75 -6.99 6.36
C TYR A 120 -1.13 -7.41 5.00
N GLY A 121 0.14 -7.10 4.79
CA GLY A 121 0.89 -7.47 3.60
C GLY A 121 2.35 -7.07 3.71
N TYR A 122 3.11 -7.39 2.68
CA TYR A 122 4.53 -7.05 2.57
C TYR A 122 4.85 -6.56 1.17
N SER A 123 5.63 -5.49 1.10
CA SER A 123 6.23 -5.00 -0.13
C SER A 123 7.59 -5.63 -0.32
N MET A 124 7.81 -6.29 -1.43
CA MET A 124 9.10 -6.90 -1.76
C MET A 124 9.86 -6.04 -2.77
N THR A 125 11.14 -5.86 -2.53
CA THR A 125 12.08 -5.18 -3.41
C THR A 125 13.18 -6.14 -3.81
N GLY A 126 13.55 -6.13 -5.10
CA GLY A 126 14.54 -7.06 -5.61
C GLY A 126 15.35 -6.51 -6.76
N LEU A 127 16.31 -7.33 -7.18
CA LEU A 127 17.13 -7.13 -8.36
C LEU A 127 16.48 -7.81 -9.56
N ILE A 128 16.19 -7.02 -10.59
CA ILE A 128 15.70 -7.52 -11.87
C ILE A 128 16.87 -7.60 -12.81
N VAL A 129 17.12 -8.77 -13.34
CA VAL A 129 18.27 -9.12 -14.16
C VAL A 129 17.86 -9.63 -15.52
N ASN A 130 18.80 -9.75 -16.46
CA ASN A 130 18.55 -10.41 -17.73
C ASN A 130 18.12 -11.88 -17.51
N GLU A 131 17.25 -12.42 -18.34
CA GLU A 131 16.74 -13.80 -18.22
C GLU A 131 17.88 -14.84 -18.20
N SER A 132 18.98 -14.56 -18.90
CA SER A 132 20.19 -15.43 -18.96
C SER A 132 21.12 -15.29 -17.75
N GLU A 133 20.96 -14.26 -16.91
CA GLU A 133 21.80 -14.03 -15.73
C GLU A 133 21.50 -15.05 -14.63
N GLN A 134 22.53 -15.60 -13.99
CA GLN A 134 22.43 -16.63 -12.94
C GLN A 134 23.15 -16.25 -11.63
N ASP A 135 24.06 -15.26 -11.69
CA ASP A 135 25.02 -15.00 -10.62
C ASP A 135 24.59 -13.80 -9.73
N ILE A 136 23.61 -13.00 -10.15
CA ILE A 136 23.13 -11.81 -9.39
C ILE A 136 21.86 -12.17 -8.62
N GLN A 137 22.02 -12.37 -7.30
CA GLN A 137 20.94 -12.74 -6.40
C GLN A 137 20.83 -11.82 -5.17
N SER A 138 21.89 -11.07 -4.85
CA SER A 138 21.99 -10.21 -3.68
C SER A 138 22.61 -8.84 -4.01
N LEU A 139 22.54 -7.90 -3.06
CA LEU A 139 23.24 -6.62 -3.20
C LEU A 139 24.76 -6.79 -3.22
N GLU A 140 25.31 -7.81 -2.57
CA GLU A 140 26.75 -8.10 -2.59
C GLU A 140 27.24 -8.35 -4.01
N ASP A 141 26.48 -9.06 -4.82
CA ASP A 141 26.83 -9.37 -6.21
C ASP A 141 26.89 -8.12 -7.09
N MET A 142 26.29 -7.01 -6.65
CA MET A 142 26.25 -5.73 -7.37
C MET A 142 27.46 -4.84 -7.15
N THR A 143 28.38 -5.18 -6.27
CA THR A 143 29.52 -4.33 -5.90
C THR A 143 30.50 -4.09 -7.05
N SER A 144 30.59 -5.01 -8.02
CA SER A 144 31.37 -4.89 -9.24
C SER A 144 30.53 -4.78 -10.51
N LYS A 145 29.23 -4.62 -10.38
CA LYS A 145 28.24 -4.62 -11.46
C LYS A 145 27.61 -3.24 -11.64
N LYS A 146 26.94 -3.05 -12.75
CA LYS A 146 26.31 -1.78 -13.13
C LYS A 146 24.83 -1.81 -12.82
N LEU A 147 24.43 -1.15 -11.75
CA LEU A 147 23.03 -0.95 -11.41
C LEU A 147 22.39 0.10 -12.35
N ALA A 148 21.17 -0.14 -12.79
CA ALA A 148 20.38 0.87 -13.51
C ALA A 148 20.15 2.10 -12.62
N PRO A 149 19.97 3.32 -13.20
CA PRO A 149 19.84 4.54 -12.43
C PRO A 149 18.70 4.49 -11.41
N VAL A 150 18.94 5.03 -10.21
CA VAL A 150 17.97 5.14 -9.13
C VAL A 150 17.67 6.61 -8.81
N SER A 151 16.51 6.87 -8.19
CA SER A 151 16.19 8.20 -7.66
C SER A 151 17.19 8.61 -6.57
N PRO A 152 17.48 9.93 -6.39
CA PRO A 152 18.30 10.41 -5.29
C PRO A 152 17.70 10.22 -3.91
N SER A 153 16.39 9.96 -3.83
CA SER A 153 15.61 9.84 -2.59
C SER A 153 14.62 8.67 -2.64
N GLY A 154 13.94 8.43 -1.52
CA GLY A 154 12.90 7.40 -1.39
C GLY A 154 13.41 6.08 -0.82
N GLY A 155 12.50 5.13 -0.63
CA GLY A 155 12.76 3.85 0.05
C GLY A 155 13.85 3.02 -0.62
N LEU A 156 13.80 2.87 -1.94
CA LEU A 156 14.83 2.13 -2.71
C LEU A 156 16.24 2.72 -2.51
N ARG A 157 16.34 4.05 -2.52
CA ARG A 157 17.60 4.73 -2.27
C ARG A 157 18.10 4.53 -0.84
N SER A 158 17.19 4.54 0.13
CA SER A 158 17.54 4.32 1.54
C SER A 158 18.14 2.92 1.76
N ILE A 159 17.56 1.87 1.16
CA ILE A 159 18.09 0.50 1.22
C ILE A 159 19.53 0.44 0.64
N LEU A 160 19.75 1.01 -0.54
CA LEU A 160 21.07 1.01 -1.18
C LEU A 160 22.11 1.85 -0.41
N ASN A 161 21.69 2.96 0.18
CA ASN A 161 22.57 3.79 1.01
C ASN A 161 22.96 3.04 2.28
N GLN A 162 21.99 2.40 2.96
CA GLN A 162 22.25 1.61 4.16
C GLN A 162 23.24 0.48 3.84
N TYR A 163 23.03 -0.27 2.75
CA TYR A 163 23.98 -1.29 2.33
C TYR A 163 25.39 -0.68 2.14
N ASN A 164 25.51 0.45 1.46
CA ASN A 164 26.79 1.11 1.19
C ASN A 164 27.43 1.75 2.43
N GLU A 165 26.69 2.01 3.49
CA GLU A 165 27.21 2.46 4.79
C GLU A 165 27.77 1.30 5.61
N GLU A 166 27.16 0.11 5.51
CA GLU A 166 27.49 -1.06 6.30
C GLU A 166 28.52 -1.99 5.62
N ASN A 167 28.75 -1.84 4.31
CA ASN A 167 29.57 -2.77 3.51
C ASN A 167 30.66 -2.08 2.68
N ASP A 168 31.75 -2.83 2.44
CA ASP A 168 32.84 -2.50 1.52
C ASP A 168 33.28 -3.81 0.81
N PRO A 169 33.30 -3.87 -0.53
CA PRO A 169 33.14 -2.77 -1.49
C PRO A 169 31.69 -2.28 -1.65
N LYS A 170 31.52 -1.02 -2.00
CA LYS A 170 30.24 -0.35 -2.21
C LYS A 170 29.68 -0.61 -3.60
N ILE A 171 28.34 -0.61 -3.70
CA ILE A 171 27.65 -0.63 -4.99
C ILE A 171 27.77 0.75 -5.66
N PRO A 172 28.27 0.84 -6.91
CA PRO A 172 28.30 2.08 -7.67
C PRO A 172 26.90 2.53 -8.03
N LEU A 173 26.47 3.70 -7.56
CA LEU A 173 25.14 4.24 -7.80
C LEU A 173 25.15 5.36 -8.84
N THR A 174 24.37 5.19 -9.90
CA THR A 174 24.01 6.27 -10.84
C THR A 174 22.67 6.86 -10.45
N THR A 175 22.57 8.18 -10.39
CA THR A 175 21.37 8.89 -9.92
C THR A 175 20.70 9.67 -11.04
N ILE A 176 19.37 9.56 -11.15
CA ILE A 176 18.50 10.37 -12.01
C ILE A 176 17.29 10.80 -11.18
N GLU A 177 16.83 12.05 -11.28
CA GLU A 177 15.70 12.60 -10.49
C GLU A 177 14.42 11.76 -10.58
N SER A 178 14.07 11.34 -11.78
CA SER A 178 12.86 10.53 -12.01
C SER A 178 13.18 9.40 -12.98
N PRO A 179 13.80 8.30 -12.50
CA PRO A 179 14.13 7.18 -13.37
C PRO A 179 12.87 6.46 -13.83
N SER A 180 12.74 6.21 -15.14
CA SER A 180 11.68 5.37 -15.67
C SER A 180 11.99 3.90 -15.40
N ASN A 181 11.08 3.21 -14.70
CA ASN A 181 11.19 1.78 -14.45
C ASN A 181 11.24 0.96 -15.76
N GLU A 182 10.39 1.28 -16.73
CA GLU A 182 10.39 0.63 -18.05
C GLU A 182 11.73 0.79 -18.77
N LEU A 183 12.29 2.02 -18.76
CA LEU A 183 13.58 2.28 -19.38
C LEU A 183 14.70 1.51 -18.66
N ASN A 184 14.66 1.42 -17.34
CA ASN A 184 15.62 0.64 -16.56
C ASN A 184 15.55 -0.85 -16.91
N LEU A 185 14.36 -1.43 -17.05
CA LEU A 185 14.20 -2.82 -17.50
C LEU A 185 14.75 -3.03 -18.92
N LYS A 186 14.49 -2.11 -19.87
CA LYS A 186 15.07 -2.16 -21.22
C LYS A 186 16.61 -2.01 -21.21
N ARG A 187 17.18 -1.30 -20.24
CA ARG A 187 18.65 -1.23 -20.05
C ARG A 187 19.21 -2.58 -19.62
N VAL A 188 18.51 -3.29 -18.73
CA VAL A 188 18.88 -4.65 -18.30
C VAL A 188 18.76 -5.63 -19.45
N GLU A 189 17.63 -5.65 -20.15
CA GLU A 189 17.42 -6.51 -21.31
C GLU A 189 18.52 -6.34 -22.36
N SER A 190 18.94 -5.10 -22.63
CA SER A 190 19.98 -4.79 -23.63
C SER A 190 21.43 -4.91 -23.12
N GLY A 191 21.66 -5.29 -21.87
CA GLY A 191 22.98 -5.42 -21.26
C GLY A 191 23.66 -4.05 -20.97
N ARG A 192 22.94 -2.93 -21.00
CA ARG A 192 23.46 -1.61 -20.63
C ARG A 192 23.58 -1.43 -19.12
N SER A 193 22.84 -2.21 -18.35
CA SER A 193 22.94 -2.39 -16.91
C SER A 193 22.83 -3.87 -16.61
N ASP A 194 23.51 -4.32 -15.55
CA ASP A 194 23.48 -5.72 -15.14
C ASP A 194 22.20 -6.04 -14.36
N ALA A 195 21.71 -5.09 -13.57
CA ALA A 195 20.44 -5.20 -12.85
C ALA A 195 19.70 -3.86 -12.75
N ALA A 196 18.38 -3.93 -12.51
CA ALA A 196 17.55 -2.85 -12.01
C ALA A 196 17.06 -3.19 -10.60
N PHE A 197 17.06 -2.22 -9.69
CA PHE A 197 16.57 -2.39 -8.32
C PHE A 197 15.22 -1.72 -8.19
N MET A 198 14.18 -2.50 -7.93
CA MET A 198 12.81 -1.99 -7.89
C MET A 198 11.87 -2.87 -7.07
N ASN A 199 10.68 -2.36 -6.82
CA ASN A 199 9.60 -3.12 -6.21
C ASN A 199 9.12 -4.21 -7.17
N ILE A 200 8.95 -5.42 -6.66
CA ILE A 200 8.56 -6.60 -7.44
C ILE A 200 7.18 -6.43 -8.08
N SER A 201 6.20 -5.86 -7.37
CA SER A 201 4.86 -5.63 -7.93
C SER A 201 4.87 -4.62 -9.09
N THR A 202 5.77 -3.64 -9.05
CA THR A 202 6.00 -2.71 -10.17
C THR A 202 6.61 -3.43 -11.36
N PHE A 203 7.60 -4.29 -11.12
CA PHE A 203 8.17 -5.16 -12.16
C PHE A 203 7.09 -6.00 -12.83
N ASP A 204 6.26 -6.72 -12.06
CA ASP A 204 5.20 -7.57 -12.58
C ASP A 204 4.20 -6.80 -13.45
N THR A 205 3.80 -5.60 -12.99
CA THR A 205 2.88 -4.75 -13.75
C THR A 205 3.47 -4.37 -15.11
N ILE A 206 4.74 -4.00 -15.16
CA ILE A 206 5.43 -3.63 -16.41
C ILE A 206 5.62 -4.87 -17.30
N GLN A 207 6.03 -5.99 -16.72
CA GLN A 207 6.33 -7.22 -17.44
C GLN A 207 5.09 -7.79 -18.17
N LYS A 208 3.89 -7.65 -17.59
CA LYS A 208 2.61 -8.01 -18.21
C LYS A 208 2.37 -7.33 -19.56
N HIS A 209 2.89 -6.12 -19.73
CA HIS A 209 2.67 -5.33 -20.92
C HIS A 209 3.85 -5.35 -21.90
N LEU A 210 5.07 -5.47 -21.41
CA LEU A 210 6.27 -5.33 -22.23
C LEU A 210 6.92 -6.66 -22.64
N HIS A 211 6.68 -7.75 -21.88
CA HIS A 211 7.24 -9.09 -22.17
C HIS A 211 8.75 -9.07 -22.42
N LEU A 212 9.50 -8.32 -21.59
CA LEU A 212 10.95 -8.18 -21.73
C LEU A 212 11.68 -9.47 -21.31
N LYS A 213 12.87 -9.71 -21.85
CA LYS A 213 13.73 -10.84 -21.46
C LYS A 213 14.49 -10.56 -20.16
N VAL A 214 13.72 -10.38 -19.08
CA VAL A 214 14.23 -10.11 -17.74
C VAL A 214 13.46 -10.91 -16.70
N LYS A 215 14.11 -11.18 -15.58
CA LYS A 215 13.54 -11.95 -14.46
C LYS A 215 13.94 -11.34 -13.11
N VAL A 216 13.29 -11.75 -12.03
CA VAL A 216 13.78 -11.49 -10.68
C VAL A 216 15.03 -12.34 -10.46
N GLY A 217 16.17 -11.70 -10.18
CA GLY A 217 17.41 -12.35 -9.81
C GLY A 217 17.43 -12.71 -8.32
N GLY A 218 17.02 -11.78 -7.47
CA GLY A 218 16.90 -12.02 -6.03
C GLY A 218 16.04 -10.99 -5.33
N ILE A 219 15.39 -11.40 -4.22
CA ILE A 219 14.63 -10.52 -3.33
C ILE A 219 15.58 -9.99 -2.28
N VAL A 220 15.67 -8.67 -2.15
CA VAL A 220 16.61 -7.96 -1.27
C VAL A 220 15.97 -7.55 0.04
N SER A 221 14.72 -7.08 0.00
CA SER A 221 13.99 -6.67 1.19
C SER A 221 12.52 -7.03 1.12
N LYS A 222 11.94 -7.18 2.31
CA LYS A 222 10.52 -7.43 2.53
C LYS A 222 10.04 -6.51 3.65
N GLU A 223 9.36 -5.44 3.27
CA GLU A 223 8.93 -4.39 4.19
C GLU A 223 7.46 -4.56 4.56
N PRO A 224 7.11 -4.54 5.86
CA PRO A 224 5.73 -4.70 6.29
C PRO A 224 4.86 -3.51 5.87
N ILE A 225 3.62 -3.83 5.49
CA ILE A 225 2.62 -2.89 5.02
C ILE A 225 1.45 -2.86 5.99
N TYR A 226 0.96 -1.66 6.27
CA TYR A 226 -0.03 -1.41 7.30
C TYR A 226 -1.22 -0.60 6.80
N LEU A 227 -2.34 -0.76 7.50
CA LEU A 227 -3.41 0.22 7.51
C LEU A 227 -2.98 1.44 8.33
N VAL A 228 -3.48 2.61 7.97
CA VAL A 228 -3.29 3.85 8.74
C VAL A 228 -4.62 4.22 9.40
N LEU A 229 -4.63 4.40 10.70
CA LEU A 229 -5.83 4.72 11.46
C LEU A 229 -5.71 6.09 12.14
N GLN A 230 -6.86 6.69 12.40
CA GLN A 230 -6.95 7.84 13.30
C GLN A 230 -6.48 7.42 14.72
N PRO A 231 -5.73 8.26 15.45
CA PRO A 231 -5.17 7.91 16.76
C PRO A 231 -6.20 7.47 17.82
N SER A 232 -7.46 7.90 17.67
CA SER A 232 -8.56 7.50 18.58
C SER A 232 -9.07 6.08 18.35
N GLN A 233 -8.77 5.46 17.20
CA GLN A 233 -9.34 4.18 16.76
C GLN A 233 -8.63 2.94 17.35
N LYS A 234 -8.21 3.01 18.63
CA LYS A 234 -7.47 1.94 19.31
C LYS A 234 -8.24 0.60 19.36
N LYS A 235 -9.57 0.66 19.55
CA LYS A 235 -10.40 -0.55 19.57
C LYS A 235 -10.43 -1.21 18.19
N LEU A 236 -10.62 -0.42 17.12
CA LEU A 236 -10.60 -0.91 15.76
C LEU A 236 -9.23 -1.50 15.40
N ALA A 237 -8.13 -0.83 15.74
CA ALA A 237 -6.78 -1.35 15.53
C ALA A 237 -6.57 -2.72 16.18
N SER A 238 -6.99 -2.89 17.44
CA SER A 238 -6.89 -4.19 18.13
C SER A 238 -7.78 -5.27 17.51
N GLN A 239 -8.94 -4.92 16.98
CA GLN A 239 -9.80 -5.86 16.26
C GLN A 239 -9.17 -6.27 14.91
N LEU A 240 -8.58 -5.32 14.19
CA LEU A 240 -7.84 -5.57 12.96
C LEU A 240 -6.62 -6.46 13.20
N ASP A 241 -5.83 -6.20 14.26
CA ASP A 241 -4.71 -7.06 14.66
C ASP A 241 -5.14 -8.50 14.83
N ARG A 242 -6.21 -8.73 15.61
CA ARG A 242 -6.72 -10.08 15.87
C ARG A 242 -7.15 -10.78 14.58
N VAL A 243 -8.01 -10.15 13.77
CA VAL A 243 -8.54 -10.82 12.57
C VAL A 243 -7.47 -10.97 11.48
N THR A 244 -6.51 -10.04 11.39
CA THR A 244 -5.39 -10.16 10.45
C THR A 244 -4.49 -11.34 10.84
N GLN A 245 -4.21 -11.50 12.14
CA GLN A 245 -3.44 -12.64 12.64
C GLN A 245 -4.18 -13.97 12.37
N GLU A 246 -5.49 -14.04 12.66
CA GLU A 246 -6.32 -15.20 12.34
C GLU A 246 -6.26 -15.54 10.83
N MET A 247 -6.32 -14.54 9.94
CA MET A 247 -6.24 -14.73 8.49
C MET A 247 -4.85 -15.19 7.99
N ILE A 248 -3.79 -14.83 8.70
CA ILE A 248 -2.45 -15.36 8.42
C ILE A 248 -2.40 -16.84 8.82
N GLU A 249 -2.87 -17.18 10.02
CA GLU A 249 -2.81 -18.52 10.60
C GLU A 249 -3.68 -19.53 9.85
N ASP A 250 -4.86 -19.12 9.38
CA ASP A 250 -5.78 -20.01 8.65
C ASP A 250 -5.52 -20.07 7.13
N GLY A 251 -4.52 -19.34 6.64
CA GLY A 251 -4.09 -19.35 5.24
C GLY A 251 -4.84 -18.36 4.33
N THR A 252 -5.84 -17.64 4.84
CA THR A 252 -6.63 -16.68 4.04
C THR A 252 -5.76 -15.59 3.42
N LEU A 253 -4.87 -14.95 4.21
CA LEU A 253 -3.96 -13.92 3.68
C LEU A 253 -2.87 -14.48 2.79
N PRO A 254 -2.21 -15.62 3.09
CA PRO A 254 -1.37 -16.34 2.16
C PRO A 254 -2.02 -16.59 0.80
N ASP A 255 -3.27 -17.02 0.78
CA ASP A 255 -4.00 -17.28 -0.48
C ASP A 255 -4.36 -15.99 -1.23
N LEU A 256 -4.73 -14.92 -0.52
CA LEU A 256 -4.91 -13.60 -1.14
C LEU A 256 -3.60 -13.05 -1.71
N ALA A 257 -2.47 -13.26 -1.02
CA ALA A 257 -1.15 -12.87 -1.52
C ALA A 257 -0.83 -13.62 -2.83
N LYS A 258 -1.00 -14.93 -2.87
CA LYS A 258 -0.83 -15.74 -4.09
C LYS A 258 -1.79 -15.29 -5.19
N LYS A 259 -3.06 -15.03 -4.87
CA LYS A 259 -4.07 -14.57 -5.83
C LYS A 259 -3.65 -13.27 -6.51
N TRP A 260 -3.17 -12.29 -5.77
CA TRP A 260 -2.93 -10.94 -6.28
C TRP A 260 -1.49 -10.66 -6.68
N PHE A 261 -0.52 -11.34 -6.07
CA PHE A 261 0.92 -11.12 -6.28
C PHE A 261 1.65 -12.35 -6.84
N GLY A 262 1.00 -13.51 -6.93
CA GLY A 262 1.63 -14.75 -7.40
C GLY A 262 2.53 -15.41 -6.36
N VAL A 263 2.66 -14.85 -5.17
CA VAL A 263 3.58 -15.32 -4.14
C VAL A 263 2.97 -15.16 -2.75
N ASP A 264 3.29 -16.10 -1.86
CA ASP A 264 3.00 -15.97 -0.43
C ASP A 264 4.08 -15.16 0.26
N PHE A 265 3.90 -13.86 0.32
CA PHE A 265 4.86 -12.96 0.97
C PHE A 265 4.80 -13.01 2.51
N PHE A 266 3.97 -13.87 3.12
CA PHE A 266 4.03 -14.14 4.56
C PHE A 266 5.12 -15.14 4.94
N GLN A 267 5.65 -15.89 3.97
CA GLN A 267 6.83 -16.75 4.14
C GLN A 267 8.12 -15.94 4.27
N ASP A 268 9.20 -16.56 4.75
CA ASP A 268 10.52 -15.94 4.82
C ASP A 268 11.09 -15.64 3.43
N ILE A 269 11.98 -14.64 3.33
CA ILE A 269 12.60 -14.23 2.07
C ILE A 269 13.36 -15.39 1.43
N ASP A 270 14.12 -16.16 2.22
CA ASP A 270 14.89 -17.30 1.73
C ASP A 270 13.99 -18.34 1.09
N TYR A 271 12.87 -18.68 1.76
CA TYR A 271 11.89 -19.60 1.20
C TYR A 271 11.30 -19.10 -0.11
N ILE A 272 10.92 -17.80 -0.19
CA ILE A 272 10.35 -17.20 -1.41
C ILE A 272 11.39 -17.23 -2.55
N SER A 273 12.65 -16.94 -2.24
CA SER A 273 13.76 -16.94 -3.20
C SER A 273 14.06 -18.34 -3.73
N GLU A 274 14.06 -19.37 -2.86
CA GLU A 274 14.29 -20.78 -3.23
C GLU A 274 13.19 -21.34 -4.14
N GLN A 275 11.93 -20.94 -3.93
CA GLN A 275 10.81 -21.36 -4.81
C GLN A 275 10.93 -20.74 -6.21
N GLY A 276 11.80 -19.76 -6.38
CA GLY A 276 11.90 -18.94 -7.57
C GLY A 276 10.64 -18.06 -7.75
N TYR A 277 10.86 -16.77 -7.88
CA TYR A 277 9.76 -15.87 -8.20
C TYR A 277 9.31 -16.18 -9.65
N GLN A 278 8.27 -17.00 -9.79
CA GLN A 278 7.70 -17.31 -11.09
C GLN A 278 6.64 -16.28 -11.41
N TYR A 279 6.93 -15.45 -12.40
CA TYR A 279 5.90 -14.71 -13.09
C TYR A 279 5.02 -15.72 -13.85
N GLU A 280 3.90 -16.11 -13.25
CA GLU A 280 2.85 -16.82 -14.00
C GLU A 280 2.04 -15.78 -14.79
N GLU A 281 2.01 -15.95 -16.11
CA GLU A 281 1.02 -15.29 -16.97
C GLU A 281 -0.38 -15.64 -16.43
N ARG A 282 -0.93 -14.78 -15.59
CA ARG A 282 -2.28 -14.99 -15.07
C ARG A 282 -3.22 -14.82 -16.26
N LYS A 283 -3.87 -15.90 -16.62
CA LYS A 283 -5.07 -15.82 -17.45
C LYS A 283 -6.01 -14.87 -16.71
N GLU A 284 -6.34 -13.76 -17.37
CA GLU A 284 -7.33 -12.82 -16.87
C GLU A 284 -8.54 -13.60 -16.35
N THR A 285 -8.78 -13.53 -15.05
CA THR A 285 -10.02 -14.05 -14.50
C THR A 285 -11.08 -13.03 -14.87
N PRO A 286 -12.15 -13.44 -15.58
CA PRO A 286 -13.15 -12.54 -16.12
C PRO A 286 -13.90 -11.74 -15.05
#